data_b60cd035ebe7f6b00d9573a986f74429
#
_entry.id   b60cd035ebe7f6b00d9573a986f74429
#
_cell.length_a   1.000
_cell.length_b   1.000
_cell.length_c   1.000
_cell.angle_alpha   90.00
_cell.angle_beta   90.00
_cell.angle_gamma   90.00
#
_symmetry.space_group_name_H-M   'P 1'
#
loop_
_entity.id
_entity.type
_entity.pdbx_description
1 polymer ?
#
loop_
_entity_poly.entity_id
_entity_poly.type
_entity_poly.pdbx_seq_one_letter_code
_entity_poly.pdbx_strand_id
1 'polypeptide(L)'
;MFLGVAGKKFAVEVDEKEVAIREALPGNNCGGCGYPGCDGLAAAIAKGEAPVNRCPVGGEPVGKIIAGIMGQEAVETARQVAHVKCSGTCEKAKEEYIYTGVEDCEMLPFVPNGGAKACTYGCCGFGSCVKVCPFGAIHIVDGIAVVDKEACKACGKCVAKCPRHLIELIPYSQKVAVDCSSHDKGKQVTAACEVGCIGCKKCEKTCPNGAVTVENFCAHIDYEKCTGCGACKEACPRGVIREV
;
A
#
# COMPACT_ATOMS: atom_id res chain seq x y z
N MET A 1 -53.02 1.37 16.00
CA MET A 1 -52.47 2.09 17.17
C MET A 1 -51.14 1.47 17.70
N PHE A 2 -50.94 0.19 17.59
CA PHE A 2 -49.71 -0.52 18.07
C PHE A 2 -48.44 -0.15 17.31
N LEU A 3 -48.50 0.01 15.98
CA LEU A 3 -47.36 0.35 15.12
C LEU A 3 -46.77 1.73 15.41
N GLY A 4 -47.58 2.71 15.80
CA GLY A 4 -47.12 4.06 16.10
C GLY A 4 -46.36 4.15 17.46
N VAL A 5 -46.73 3.29 18.42
CA VAL A 5 -46.08 3.23 19.74
C VAL A 5 -44.74 2.46 19.62
N ALA A 6 -44.70 1.39 18.81
CA ALA A 6 -43.49 0.65 18.53
C ALA A 6 -42.48 1.53 17.76
N GLY A 7 -42.89 2.27 16.75
CA GLY A 7 -42.03 3.17 16.00
C GLY A 7 -41.40 4.28 16.85
N LYS A 8 -42.11 4.83 17.83
CA LYS A 8 -41.56 5.81 18.78
C LYS A 8 -40.62 5.20 19.82
N LYS A 9 -40.88 3.97 20.25
CA LYS A 9 -40.08 3.29 21.28
C LYS A 9 -38.80 2.66 20.73
N PHE A 10 -38.75 2.40 19.42
CA PHE A 10 -37.59 1.88 18.70
C PHE A 10 -36.99 2.91 17.70
N ALA A 11 -37.36 4.19 17.82
CA ALA A 11 -36.69 5.26 17.09
C ALA A 11 -35.23 5.31 17.57
N VAL A 12 -34.29 4.99 16.70
CA VAL A 12 -32.88 5.22 16.95
C VAL A 12 -32.67 6.73 16.94
N GLU A 13 -32.24 7.29 18.08
CA GLU A 13 -31.80 8.69 18.11
C GLU A 13 -30.59 8.80 17.17
N VAL A 14 -30.79 9.47 16.04
CA VAL A 14 -29.73 9.72 15.09
C VAL A 14 -28.93 10.91 15.60
N ASP A 15 -27.66 10.69 15.92
CA ASP A 15 -26.75 11.79 16.30
C ASP A 15 -26.54 12.69 15.06
N GLU A 16 -26.95 13.96 15.16
CA GLU A 16 -26.80 14.93 14.07
C GLU A 16 -25.33 15.07 13.63
N LYS A 17 -24.37 14.92 14.54
CA LYS A 17 -22.94 14.91 14.22
C LYS A 17 -22.55 13.69 13.38
N GLU A 18 -23.08 12.51 13.72
CA GLU A 18 -22.81 11.28 12.96
C GLU A 18 -23.30 11.44 11.51
N VAL A 19 -24.49 12.00 11.31
CA VAL A 19 -25.04 12.27 9.96
C VAL A 19 -24.14 13.24 9.20
N ALA A 20 -23.79 14.38 9.80
CA ALA A 20 -22.95 15.38 9.16
C ALA A 20 -21.55 14.82 8.81
N ILE A 21 -20.95 14.03 9.69
CA ILE A 21 -19.67 13.36 9.42
C ILE A 21 -19.84 12.35 8.28
N ARG A 22 -20.93 11.59 8.26
CA ARG A 22 -21.21 10.61 7.21
C ARG A 22 -21.35 11.27 5.82
N GLU A 23 -21.98 12.41 5.75
CA GLU A 23 -22.11 13.20 4.52
C GLU A 23 -20.78 13.78 4.05
N ALA A 24 -19.89 14.17 4.97
CA ALA A 24 -18.55 14.66 4.66
C ALA A 24 -17.62 13.53 4.16
N LEU A 25 -17.87 12.28 4.53
CA LEU A 25 -17.04 11.13 4.12
C LEU A 25 -17.29 10.76 2.65
N PRO A 26 -16.25 10.26 1.92
CA PRO A 26 -16.33 9.96 0.48
C PRO A 26 -17.35 8.89 0.06
N GLY A 27 -17.91 8.14 0.98
CA GLY A 27 -18.94 7.13 0.69
C GLY A 27 -18.45 5.82 0.05
N ASN A 28 -17.15 5.67 -0.18
CA ASN A 28 -16.56 4.51 -0.88
C ASN A 28 -16.67 3.20 -0.11
N ASN A 29 -16.96 3.22 1.18
CA ASN A 29 -17.07 2.04 2.05
C ASN A 29 -15.89 1.06 1.90
N CYS A 30 -14.68 1.59 1.64
CA CYS A 30 -13.50 0.79 1.28
C CYS A 30 -12.87 0.04 2.45
N GLY A 31 -13.19 0.41 3.70
CA GLY A 31 -12.62 -0.21 4.90
C GLY A 31 -11.14 0.16 5.17
N GLY A 32 -10.52 1.03 4.36
CA GLY A 32 -9.11 1.43 4.52
C GLY A 32 -8.79 2.17 5.82
N CYS A 33 -9.80 2.72 6.47
CA CYS A 33 -9.70 3.32 7.80
C CYS A 33 -9.70 2.29 8.95
N GLY A 34 -9.98 1.02 8.67
CA GLY A 34 -10.13 -0.06 9.66
C GLY A 34 -11.55 -0.21 10.22
N TYR A 35 -12.52 0.59 9.76
CA TYR A 35 -13.92 0.52 10.16
C TYR A 35 -14.80 -0.14 9.10
N PRO A 36 -15.94 -0.76 9.49
CA PRO A 36 -16.85 -1.42 8.55
C PRO A 36 -17.66 -0.39 7.76
N GLY A 37 -17.01 0.22 6.75
CA GLY A 37 -17.61 1.25 5.92
C GLY A 37 -17.55 2.67 6.50
N CYS A 38 -18.12 3.62 5.74
CA CYS A 38 -18.11 5.03 6.15
C CYS A 38 -19.09 5.31 7.30
N ASP A 39 -20.16 4.52 7.42
CA ASP A 39 -21.10 4.64 8.53
C ASP A 39 -20.44 4.27 9.88
N GLY A 40 -19.70 3.15 9.91
CA GLY A 40 -18.96 2.75 11.11
C GLY A 40 -17.88 3.76 11.50
N LEU A 41 -17.21 4.39 10.52
CA LEU A 41 -16.24 5.44 10.80
C LEU A 41 -16.93 6.72 11.32
N ALA A 42 -18.06 7.13 10.74
CA ALA A 42 -18.81 8.30 11.18
C ALA A 42 -19.26 8.16 12.64
N ALA A 43 -19.83 7.00 12.99
CA ALA A 43 -20.23 6.69 14.35
C ALA A 43 -19.05 6.73 15.33
N ALA A 44 -17.90 6.17 14.95
CA ALA A 44 -16.71 6.15 15.80
C ALA A 44 -16.12 7.56 16.01
N ILE A 45 -16.11 8.42 14.96
CA ILE A 45 -15.66 9.80 15.10
C ILE A 45 -16.63 10.61 15.98
N ALA A 46 -17.95 10.48 15.77
CA ALA A 46 -18.95 11.19 16.54
C ALA A 46 -18.84 10.89 18.05
N LYS A 47 -18.50 9.64 18.41
CA LYS A 47 -18.24 9.20 19.78
C LYS A 47 -16.85 9.56 20.31
N GLY A 48 -15.95 10.09 19.48
CA GLY A 48 -14.56 10.37 19.86
C GLY A 48 -13.65 9.14 19.94
N GLU A 49 -14.09 7.99 19.41
CA GLU A 49 -13.32 6.74 19.37
C GLU A 49 -12.32 6.68 18.21
N ALA A 50 -12.52 7.54 17.17
CA ALA A 50 -11.63 7.67 16.05
C ALA A 50 -11.23 9.13 15.81
N PRO A 51 -9.98 9.39 15.36
CA PRO A 51 -9.55 10.75 15.03
C PRO A 51 -10.23 11.25 13.76
N VAL A 52 -10.43 12.57 13.66
CA VAL A 52 -11.14 13.25 12.56
C VAL A 52 -10.49 13.05 11.18
N ASN A 53 -9.20 12.78 11.12
CA ASN A 53 -8.40 12.56 9.92
C ASN A 53 -8.20 11.06 9.58
N ARG A 54 -9.02 10.17 10.15
CA ARG A 54 -8.85 8.71 9.99
C ARG A 54 -9.11 8.18 8.57
N CYS A 55 -9.84 8.92 7.72
CA CYS A 55 -10.18 8.47 6.37
C CYS A 55 -9.02 8.70 5.38
N PRO A 56 -8.32 7.65 4.89
CA PRO A 56 -7.20 7.83 3.95
C PRO A 56 -7.68 8.32 2.56
N VAL A 57 -8.91 7.94 2.17
CA VAL A 57 -9.49 8.33 0.87
C VAL A 57 -9.93 9.79 0.85
N GLY A 58 -10.49 10.26 1.97
CA GLY A 58 -10.89 11.66 2.11
C GLY A 58 -9.71 12.61 2.29
N GLY A 59 -8.62 12.10 2.87
CA GLY A 59 -7.41 12.88 3.10
C GLY A 59 -7.63 14.14 3.95
N GLU A 60 -6.74 15.11 3.78
CA GLU A 60 -6.78 16.37 4.51
C GLU A 60 -8.07 17.20 4.31
N PRO A 61 -8.64 17.34 3.09
CA PRO A 61 -9.87 18.13 2.90
C PRO A 61 -11.04 17.62 3.74
N VAL A 62 -11.26 16.32 3.74
CA VAL A 62 -12.34 15.69 4.52
C VAL A 62 -12.03 15.77 6.02
N GLY A 63 -10.78 15.57 6.42
CA GLY A 63 -10.36 15.74 7.81
C GLY A 63 -10.65 17.13 8.36
N LYS A 64 -10.40 18.19 7.58
CA LYS A 64 -10.73 19.59 7.95
C LYS A 64 -12.21 19.82 8.14
N ILE A 65 -13.06 19.29 7.24
CA ILE A 65 -14.51 19.40 7.36
C ILE A 65 -15.01 18.72 8.64
N ILE A 66 -14.55 17.49 8.87
CA ILE A 66 -14.93 16.70 10.05
C ILE A 66 -14.43 17.37 11.34
N ALA A 67 -13.22 17.92 11.34
CA ALA A 67 -12.69 18.68 12.46
C ALA A 67 -13.59 19.89 12.82
N GLY A 68 -14.08 20.62 11.82
CA GLY A 68 -15.05 21.69 11.99
C GLY A 68 -16.35 21.21 12.62
N ILE A 69 -16.90 20.05 12.19
CA ILE A 69 -18.12 19.46 12.76
C ILE A 69 -17.90 19.08 14.25
N MET A 70 -16.73 18.54 14.56
CA MET A 70 -16.39 18.09 15.91
C MET A 70 -15.87 19.21 16.82
N GLY A 71 -15.62 20.42 16.30
CA GLY A 71 -15.04 21.52 17.05
C GLY A 71 -13.59 21.27 17.48
N GLN A 72 -12.83 20.53 16.67
CA GLN A 72 -11.43 20.17 16.91
C GLN A 72 -10.51 20.84 15.88
N GLU A 73 -9.23 20.96 16.18
CA GLU A 73 -8.25 21.37 15.18
C GLU A 73 -7.94 20.22 14.21
N ALA A 74 -7.82 20.56 12.93
CA ALA A 74 -7.47 19.59 11.91
C ALA A 74 -5.98 19.23 12.03
N VAL A 75 -5.69 17.95 12.20
CA VAL A 75 -4.32 17.42 12.15
C VAL A 75 -3.96 17.11 10.71
N GLU A 76 -2.88 17.72 10.23
CA GLU A 76 -2.35 17.42 8.89
C GLU A 76 -1.84 15.99 8.83
N THR A 77 -2.29 15.26 7.83
CA THR A 77 -1.82 13.90 7.57
C THR A 77 -1.16 13.87 6.21
N ALA A 78 0.11 13.50 6.15
CA ALA A 78 0.83 13.37 4.89
C ALA A 78 0.12 12.35 3.96
N ARG A 79 -0.16 12.76 2.72
CA ARG A 79 -0.70 11.86 1.69
C ARG A 79 0.23 10.67 1.51
N GLN A 80 -0.34 9.48 1.48
CA GLN A 80 0.39 8.24 1.18
C GLN A 80 -0.03 7.66 -0.16
N VAL A 81 0.78 6.75 -0.68
CA VAL A 81 0.54 6.01 -1.92
C VAL A 81 1.06 4.59 -1.77
N ALA A 82 0.40 3.63 -2.40
CA ALA A 82 0.89 2.27 -2.45
C ALA A 82 2.12 2.18 -3.37
N HIS A 83 3.14 1.44 -2.94
CA HIS A 83 4.35 1.16 -3.70
C HIS A 83 4.58 -0.35 -3.78
N VAL A 84 4.99 -0.85 -4.96
CA VAL A 84 5.25 -2.27 -5.19
C VAL A 84 6.75 -2.54 -5.15
N LYS A 85 7.22 -3.27 -4.17
CA LYS A 85 8.64 -3.59 -3.98
C LYS A 85 9.12 -4.71 -4.91
N CYS A 86 8.94 -4.55 -6.20
CA CYS A 86 9.42 -5.47 -7.21
C CYS A 86 9.52 -4.80 -8.58
N SER A 87 10.69 -4.92 -9.21
CA SER A 87 10.93 -4.49 -10.59
C SER A 87 11.35 -5.65 -11.52
N GLY A 88 11.18 -6.90 -11.04
CA GLY A 88 11.46 -8.12 -11.80
C GLY A 88 10.38 -8.41 -12.84
N THR A 89 10.39 -7.69 -13.97
CA THR A 89 9.52 -7.94 -15.12
C THR A 89 9.76 -9.32 -15.74
N CYS A 90 8.93 -9.76 -16.69
CA CYS A 90 9.11 -11.01 -17.41
C CYS A 90 10.48 -11.10 -18.12
N GLU A 91 11.04 -9.96 -18.57
CA GLU A 91 12.37 -9.94 -19.20
C GLU A 91 13.52 -10.02 -18.20
N LYS A 92 13.33 -9.46 -16.98
CA LYS A 92 14.40 -9.30 -15.98
C LYS A 92 14.43 -10.39 -14.92
N ALA A 93 13.30 -11.05 -14.69
CA ALA A 93 13.20 -12.18 -13.77
C ALA A 93 13.14 -13.48 -14.58
N LYS A 94 14.06 -14.41 -14.29
CA LYS A 94 14.10 -15.71 -14.95
C LYS A 94 12.86 -16.53 -14.58
N GLU A 95 12.27 -17.20 -15.56
CA GLU A 95 11.23 -18.21 -15.36
C GLU A 95 11.84 -19.62 -15.37
N GLU A 96 11.40 -20.48 -14.48
CA GLU A 96 11.83 -21.88 -14.37
C GLU A 96 10.95 -22.84 -15.13
N TYR A 97 9.68 -22.46 -15.34
CA TYR A 97 8.71 -23.27 -16.08
C TYR A 97 7.56 -22.41 -16.64
N ILE A 98 6.82 -22.96 -17.58
CA ILE A 98 5.60 -22.34 -18.10
C ILE A 98 4.44 -22.68 -17.18
N TYR A 99 3.78 -21.68 -16.61
CA TYR A 99 2.62 -21.85 -15.76
C TYR A 99 1.33 -21.81 -16.59
N THR A 100 0.52 -22.86 -16.46
CA THR A 100 -0.77 -23.01 -17.17
C THR A 100 -1.96 -23.17 -16.22
N GLY A 101 -1.83 -22.73 -14.98
CA GLY A 101 -2.86 -22.84 -13.95
C GLY A 101 -3.73 -21.59 -13.81
N VAL A 102 -4.45 -21.49 -12.70
CA VAL A 102 -5.28 -20.33 -12.35
C VAL A 102 -4.40 -19.11 -12.04
N GLU A 103 -4.59 -18.03 -12.77
CA GLU A 103 -3.90 -16.76 -12.56
C GLU A 103 -4.50 -16.00 -11.37
N ASP A 104 -4.19 -16.47 -10.18
CA ASP A 104 -4.53 -15.84 -8.91
C ASP A 104 -3.36 -15.93 -7.94
N CYS A 105 -2.93 -14.79 -7.38
CA CYS A 105 -1.80 -14.76 -6.45
C CYS A 105 -2.07 -15.54 -5.16
N GLU A 106 -3.33 -15.73 -4.74
CA GLU A 106 -3.69 -16.52 -3.56
C GLU A 106 -3.46 -18.03 -3.77
N MET A 107 -3.39 -18.47 -5.01
CA MET A 107 -3.10 -19.88 -5.34
C MET A 107 -1.60 -20.19 -5.34
N LEU A 108 -0.72 -19.20 -5.27
CA LEU A 108 0.73 -19.38 -5.31
C LEU A 108 1.29 -20.33 -4.26
N PRO A 109 0.78 -20.41 -3.01
CA PRO A 109 1.25 -21.39 -2.02
C PRO A 109 1.09 -22.84 -2.45
N PHE A 110 0.17 -23.10 -3.40
CA PHE A 110 -0.13 -24.46 -3.93
C PHE A 110 0.59 -24.78 -5.25
N VAL A 111 1.38 -23.82 -5.76
CA VAL A 111 2.10 -23.95 -7.02
C VAL A 111 3.59 -24.22 -6.74
N PRO A 112 4.26 -25.08 -7.52
CA PRO A 112 5.68 -25.35 -7.35
C PRO A 112 6.49 -24.04 -7.30
N ASN A 113 7.42 -23.94 -6.36
CA ASN A 113 8.23 -22.75 -6.13
C ASN A 113 7.44 -21.44 -5.88
N GLY A 114 6.14 -21.54 -5.60
CA GLY A 114 5.25 -20.38 -5.44
C GLY A 114 5.01 -19.58 -6.72
N GLY A 115 5.25 -20.16 -7.92
CA GLY A 115 5.04 -19.52 -9.22
C GLY A 115 6.21 -19.73 -10.18
N ALA A 116 6.01 -19.39 -11.46
CA ALA A 116 6.97 -19.67 -12.54
C ALA A 116 8.32 -18.93 -12.40
N LYS A 117 8.33 -17.75 -11.78
CA LYS A 117 9.57 -16.98 -11.61
C LYS A 117 10.51 -17.64 -10.61
N ALA A 118 11.80 -17.70 -10.94
CA ALA A 118 12.87 -18.22 -10.07
C ALA A 118 12.98 -17.44 -8.74
N CYS A 119 12.57 -16.17 -8.71
CA CYS A 119 12.47 -15.37 -7.50
C CYS A 119 11.17 -15.67 -6.75
N THR A 120 11.25 -16.33 -5.60
CA THR A 120 10.09 -16.67 -4.76
C THR A 120 9.49 -15.47 -4.02
N TYR A 121 10.21 -14.36 -3.95
CA TYR A 121 9.78 -13.11 -3.30
C TYR A 121 9.10 -12.13 -4.26
N GLY A 122 9.36 -12.22 -5.57
CA GLY A 122 8.93 -11.24 -6.55
C GLY A 122 7.45 -11.29 -6.92
N CYS A 123 6.96 -10.28 -7.62
CA CYS A 123 5.60 -10.24 -8.15
C CYS A 123 5.40 -11.27 -9.25
N CYS A 124 4.31 -12.06 -9.18
CA CYS A 124 3.95 -13.04 -10.20
C CYS A 124 3.06 -12.49 -11.32
N GLY A 125 2.54 -11.26 -11.17
CA GLY A 125 1.78 -10.61 -12.23
C GLY A 125 0.31 -11.05 -12.37
N PHE A 126 -0.23 -11.90 -11.50
CA PHE A 126 -1.61 -12.43 -11.62
C PHE A 126 -2.72 -11.44 -11.22
N GLY A 127 -2.38 -10.24 -10.76
CA GLY A 127 -3.32 -9.14 -10.62
C GLY A 127 -4.35 -9.24 -9.48
N SER A 128 -4.16 -10.07 -8.44
CA SER A 128 -5.09 -10.10 -7.30
C SER A 128 -5.20 -8.75 -6.60
N CYS A 129 -4.13 -7.94 -6.57
CA CYS A 129 -4.12 -6.57 -6.09
C CYS A 129 -4.90 -5.60 -7.01
N VAL A 130 -4.91 -5.86 -8.32
CA VAL A 130 -5.68 -5.08 -9.31
C VAL A 130 -7.18 -5.30 -9.10
N LYS A 131 -7.61 -6.57 -8.94
CA LYS A 131 -9.02 -6.95 -8.75
C LYS A 131 -9.65 -6.31 -7.51
N VAL A 132 -8.88 -6.02 -6.46
CA VAL A 132 -9.40 -5.43 -5.22
C VAL A 132 -9.26 -3.91 -5.16
N CYS A 133 -8.63 -3.27 -6.14
CA CYS A 133 -8.46 -1.83 -6.17
C CYS A 133 -9.74 -1.12 -6.65
N PRO A 134 -10.49 -0.42 -5.77
CA PRO A 134 -11.73 0.23 -6.17
C PRO A 134 -11.51 1.52 -6.97
N PHE A 135 -10.25 1.97 -7.08
CA PHE A 135 -9.88 3.22 -7.74
C PHE A 135 -9.20 3.00 -9.10
N GLY A 136 -9.03 1.75 -9.54
CA GLY A 136 -8.33 1.44 -10.78
C GLY A 136 -6.86 1.89 -10.80
N ALA A 137 -6.25 2.07 -9.63
CA ALA A 137 -4.91 2.65 -9.48
C ALA A 137 -3.77 1.63 -9.65
N ILE A 138 -4.07 0.36 -9.90
CA ILE A 138 -3.05 -0.69 -10.04
C ILE A 138 -3.28 -1.44 -11.34
N HIS A 139 -2.20 -1.65 -12.09
CA HIS A 139 -2.20 -2.36 -13.36
C HIS A 139 -1.08 -3.40 -13.37
N ILE A 140 -1.21 -4.43 -14.22
CA ILE A 140 -0.11 -5.33 -14.51
C ILE A 140 0.59 -4.84 -15.77
N VAL A 141 1.88 -4.55 -15.66
CA VAL A 141 2.75 -4.11 -16.76
C VAL A 141 3.96 -5.04 -16.75
N ASP A 142 4.27 -5.66 -17.88
CA ASP A 142 5.41 -6.57 -18.06
C ASP A 142 5.53 -7.65 -16.95
N GLY A 143 4.37 -8.18 -16.50
CA GLY A 143 4.29 -9.24 -15.49
C GLY A 143 4.59 -8.83 -14.07
N ILE A 144 4.50 -7.53 -13.74
CA ILE A 144 4.54 -6.99 -12.38
C ILE A 144 3.39 -6.00 -12.15
N ALA A 145 2.99 -5.84 -10.90
CA ALA A 145 2.03 -4.80 -10.53
C ALA A 145 2.72 -3.42 -10.50
N VAL A 146 2.06 -2.42 -11.08
CA VAL A 146 2.48 -1.02 -11.10
C VAL A 146 1.33 -0.16 -10.57
N VAL A 147 1.64 0.83 -9.75
CA VAL A 147 0.65 1.74 -9.13
C VAL A 147 0.68 3.08 -9.84
N ASP A 148 -0.50 3.55 -10.25
CA ASP A 148 -0.72 4.95 -10.60
C ASP A 148 -0.79 5.78 -9.31
N LYS A 149 0.21 6.59 -9.07
CA LYS A 149 0.40 7.41 -7.87
C LYS A 149 -0.72 8.45 -7.71
N GLU A 150 -1.24 9.00 -8.83
CA GLU A 150 -2.29 10.01 -8.80
C GLU A 150 -3.67 9.42 -8.50
N ALA A 151 -3.97 8.28 -9.09
CA ALA A 151 -5.22 7.56 -8.85
C ALA A 151 -5.26 6.90 -7.46
N CYS A 152 -4.11 6.58 -6.87
CA CYS A 152 -4.02 5.87 -5.59
C CYS A 152 -4.54 6.72 -4.42
N LYS A 153 -5.43 6.12 -3.61
CA LYS A 153 -6.02 6.71 -2.40
C LYS A 153 -5.51 6.06 -1.10
N ALA A 154 -4.42 5.31 -1.14
CA ALA A 154 -3.79 4.67 0.02
C ALA A 154 -4.76 3.85 0.92
N CYS A 155 -5.80 3.25 0.34
CA CYS A 155 -6.81 2.52 1.11
C CYS A 155 -6.31 1.18 1.70
N GLY A 156 -5.11 0.71 1.36
CA GLY A 156 -4.47 -0.49 1.91
C GLY A 156 -5.00 -1.83 1.40
N LYS A 157 -6.08 -1.89 0.59
CA LYS A 157 -6.65 -3.17 0.11
C LYS A 157 -5.64 -4.03 -0.66
N CYS A 158 -4.82 -3.42 -1.50
CA CYS A 158 -3.77 -4.12 -2.25
C CYS A 158 -2.65 -4.63 -1.33
N VAL A 159 -2.33 -3.90 -0.27
CA VAL A 159 -1.35 -4.31 0.76
C VAL A 159 -1.81 -5.60 1.44
N ALA A 160 -3.06 -5.62 1.93
CA ALA A 160 -3.66 -6.78 2.57
C ALA A 160 -3.85 -7.98 1.61
N LYS A 161 -4.08 -7.70 0.31
CA LYS A 161 -4.37 -8.74 -0.69
C LYS A 161 -3.11 -9.43 -1.23
N CYS A 162 -1.94 -8.81 -1.12
CA CYS A 162 -0.71 -9.38 -1.67
C CYS A 162 -0.16 -10.52 -0.79
N PRO A 163 -0.19 -11.79 -1.22
CA PRO A 163 0.27 -12.90 -0.39
C PRO A 163 1.79 -12.91 -0.17
N ARG A 164 2.54 -12.15 -0.97
CA ARG A 164 3.99 -11.97 -0.85
C ARG A 164 4.38 -10.69 -0.11
N HIS A 165 3.42 -9.91 0.40
CA HIS A 165 3.63 -8.66 1.12
C HIS A 165 4.54 -7.66 0.39
N LEU A 166 4.40 -7.59 -0.94
CA LEU A 166 5.20 -6.74 -1.81
C LEU A 166 4.76 -5.28 -1.82
N ILE A 167 3.59 -4.98 -1.32
CA ILE A 167 3.00 -3.65 -1.42
C ILE A 167 3.03 -3.00 -0.05
N GLU A 168 3.58 -1.81 0.01
CA GLU A 168 3.60 -0.96 1.21
C GLU A 168 3.03 0.42 0.92
N LEU A 169 2.67 1.16 1.96
CA LEU A 169 2.28 2.56 1.84
C LEU A 169 3.50 3.43 2.14
N ILE A 170 3.81 4.33 1.21
CA ILE A 170 4.91 5.29 1.34
C ILE A 170 4.38 6.71 1.27
N PRO A 171 5.10 7.72 1.81
CA PRO A 171 4.73 9.13 1.62
C PRO A 171 4.66 9.48 0.14
N TYR A 172 3.60 10.19 -0.27
CA TYR A 172 3.43 10.64 -1.66
C TYR A 172 4.58 11.54 -2.13
N SER A 173 5.17 12.31 -1.23
CA SER A 173 6.33 13.18 -1.50
C SER A 173 7.65 12.42 -1.66
N GLN A 174 7.67 11.11 -1.40
CA GLN A 174 8.87 10.29 -1.53
C GLN A 174 9.35 10.25 -2.98
N LYS A 175 10.65 10.45 -3.18
CA LYS A 175 11.27 10.53 -4.51
C LYS A 175 11.94 9.23 -4.94
N VAL A 176 12.37 8.41 -4.00
CA VAL A 176 13.10 7.16 -4.27
C VAL A 176 12.61 6.04 -3.38
N ALA A 177 12.45 4.83 -3.91
CA ALA A 177 12.09 3.65 -3.16
C ALA A 177 12.90 2.42 -3.60
N VAL A 178 12.84 1.34 -2.82
CA VAL A 178 13.53 0.07 -3.10
C VAL A 178 12.57 -0.89 -3.78
N ASP A 179 12.85 -1.30 -5.01
CA ASP A 179 12.02 -2.19 -5.83
C ASP A 179 12.49 -3.65 -5.73
N CYS A 180 12.71 -4.13 -4.53
CA CYS A 180 13.05 -5.53 -4.26
C CYS A 180 12.65 -5.92 -2.83
N SER A 181 12.25 -7.18 -2.68
CA SER A 181 11.92 -7.79 -1.37
C SER A 181 12.60 -9.14 -1.18
N SER A 182 13.63 -9.46 -1.97
CA SER A 182 14.34 -10.74 -1.86
C SER A 182 15.24 -10.77 -0.62
N HIS A 183 15.15 -11.86 0.15
CA HIS A 183 16.03 -12.15 1.28
C HIS A 183 17.10 -13.18 0.93
N ASP A 184 17.24 -13.50 -0.36
CA ASP A 184 18.28 -14.42 -0.83
C ASP A 184 19.65 -13.78 -0.85
N LYS A 185 20.68 -14.62 -0.76
CA LYS A 185 22.07 -14.18 -0.90
C LYS A 185 22.34 -13.71 -2.34
N GLY A 186 23.22 -12.73 -2.50
CA GLY A 186 23.48 -12.07 -3.77
C GLY A 186 23.74 -12.99 -4.97
N LYS A 187 24.38 -14.17 -4.78
CA LYS A 187 24.58 -15.17 -5.84
C LYS A 187 23.25 -15.77 -6.33
N GLN A 188 22.32 -16.08 -5.42
CA GLN A 188 21.00 -16.62 -5.73
C GLN A 188 20.15 -15.56 -6.43
N VAL A 189 20.15 -14.33 -5.90
CA VAL A 189 19.45 -13.20 -6.53
C VAL A 189 19.94 -12.98 -7.96
N THR A 190 21.27 -12.99 -8.19
CA THR A 190 21.83 -12.76 -9.53
C THR A 190 21.44 -13.87 -10.50
N ALA A 191 21.25 -15.10 -10.04
CA ALA A 191 20.81 -16.23 -10.87
C ALA A 191 19.31 -16.13 -11.21
N ALA A 192 18.49 -15.51 -10.36
CA ALA A 192 17.03 -15.44 -10.48
C ALA A 192 16.51 -14.15 -11.12
N CYS A 193 17.20 -13.01 -10.94
CA CYS A 193 16.70 -11.70 -11.35
C CYS A 193 17.88 -10.73 -11.65
N GLU A 194 17.81 -10.05 -12.79
CA GLU A 194 18.86 -9.10 -13.21
C GLU A 194 18.87 -7.81 -12.37
N VAL A 195 17.73 -7.42 -11.82
CA VAL A 195 17.53 -6.17 -11.07
C VAL A 195 17.29 -6.39 -9.58
N GLY A 196 17.57 -7.58 -9.04
CA GLY A 196 17.38 -7.88 -7.62
C GLY A 196 18.46 -7.28 -6.72
N CYS A 197 18.12 -6.99 -5.46
CA CYS A 197 19.08 -6.53 -4.44
C CYS A 197 20.03 -7.64 -4.05
N ILE A 198 21.34 -7.40 -4.13
CA ILE A 198 22.39 -8.36 -3.75
C ILE A 198 22.95 -8.11 -2.35
N GLY A 199 22.35 -7.21 -1.57
CA GLY A 199 22.78 -6.92 -0.20
C GLY A 199 24.18 -6.31 -0.09
N CYS A 200 24.68 -5.61 -1.12
CA CYS A 200 26.07 -5.13 -1.18
C CYS A 200 26.39 -3.94 -0.26
N LYS A 201 25.40 -3.35 0.41
CA LYS A 201 25.50 -2.22 1.35
C LYS A 201 26.08 -0.92 0.78
N LYS A 202 26.22 -0.77 -0.55
CA LYS A 202 26.71 0.49 -1.12
C LYS A 202 25.77 1.64 -0.85
N CYS A 203 24.45 1.44 -1.02
CA CYS A 203 23.43 2.45 -0.75
C CYS A 203 23.40 2.89 0.73
N GLU A 204 23.58 1.95 1.67
CA GLU A 204 23.68 2.22 3.10
C GLU A 204 24.88 3.12 3.43
N LYS A 205 26.08 2.79 2.87
CA LYS A 205 27.30 3.58 3.07
C LYS A 205 27.26 4.96 2.41
N THR A 206 26.52 5.11 1.32
CA THR A 206 26.45 6.36 0.56
C THR A 206 25.39 7.32 1.08
N CYS A 207 24.43 6.83 1.89
CA CYS A 207 23.33 7.66 2.38
C CYS A 207 23.80 8.69 3.40
N PRO A 208 23.73 10.01 3.13
CA PRO A 208 24.24 11.03 4.05
C PRO A 208 23.41 11.14 5.32
N ASN A 209 22.15 10.76 5.29
CA ASN A 209 21.23 10.86 6.41
C ASN A 209 21.03 9.55 7.19
N GLY A 210 21.76 8.48 6.83
CA GLY A 210 21.56 7.17 7.44
C GLY A 210 20.15 6.60 7.28
N ALA A 211 19.43 7.04 6.23
CA ALA A 211 18.05 6.61 5.96
C ALA A 211 17.97 5.23 5.27
N VAL A 212 19.09 4.69 4.80
CA VAL A 212 19.13 3.40 4.13
C VAL A 212 19.81 2.37 5.01
N THR A 213 19.13 1.26 5.25
CA THR A 213 19.69 0.08 5.94
C THR A 213 19.64 -1.14 5.03
N VAL A 214 20.53 -2.10 5.23
CA VAL A 214 20.51 -3.38 4.52
C VAL A 214 20.39 -4.50 5.55
N GLU A 215 19.19 -5.06 5.61
CA GLU A 215 18.84 -6.16 6.53
C GLU A 215 18.37 -7.36 5.72
N ASN A 216 18.65 -8.56 6.19
CA ASN A 216 18.27 -9.80 5.51
C ASN A 216 18.58 -9.79 4.02
N PHE A 217 19.74 -9.28 3.63
CA PHE A 217 20.24 -9.14 2.25
C PHE A 217 19.45 -8.17 1.35
N CYS A 218 18.48 -7.43 1.87
CA CYS A 218 17.69 -6.45 1.12
C CYS A 218 17.87 -5.04 1.70
N ALA A 219 17.90 -4.03 0.82
CA ALA A 219 17.92 -2.64 1.23
C ALA A 219 16.52 -2.18 1.65
N HIS A 220 16.46 -1.31 2.66
CA HIS A 220 15.26 -0.64 3.14
C HIS A 220 15.52 0.85 3.27
N ILE A 221 14.52 1.68 3.02
CA ILE A 221 14.57 3.12 3.21
C ILE A 221 13.64 3.50 4.36
N ASP A 222 14.19 4.18 5.36
CA ASP A 222 13.44 4.86 6.39
C ASP A 222 12.93 6.18 5.81
N TYR A 223 11.64 6.25 5.49
CA TYR A 223 11.02 7.39 4.83
C TYR A 223 10.91 8.62 5.74
N GLU A 224 11.04 8.48 7.06
CA GLU A 224 11.07 9.61 7.99
C GLU A 224 12.42 10.34 7.95
N LYS A 225 13.52 9.60 7.72
CA LYS A 225 14.88 10.15 7.61
C LYS A 225 15.27 10.53 6.18
N CYS A 226 14.54 10.00 5.18
CA CYS A 226 14.91 10.15 3.79
C CYS A 226 14.58 11.55 3.26
N THR A 227 15.58 12.27 2.76
CA THR A 227 15.42 13.59 2.13
C THR A 227 15.18 13.51 0.61
N GLY A 228 15.17 12.31 0.02
CA GLY A 228 14.96 12.11 -1.42
C GLY A 228 16.11 12.58 -2.30
N CYS A 229 17.35 12.67 -1.78
CA CYS A 229 18.51 13.21 -2.49
C CYS A 229 19.00 12.33 -3.68
N GLY A 230 18.57 11.06 -3.77
CA GLY A 230 18.92 10.16 -4.88
C GLY A 230 20.31 9.51 -4.83
N ALA A 231 21.19 9.86 -3.89
CA ALA A 231 22.56 9.32 -3.81
C ALA A 231 22.59 7.77 -3.73
N CYS A 232 21.65 7.16 -3.04
CA CYS A 232 21.53 5.71 -2.94
C CYS A 232 21.11 5.06 -4.27
N LYS A 233 20.32 5.74 -5.11
CA LYS A 233 19.92 5.29 -6.45
C LYS A 233 21.15 5.24 -7.36
N GLU A 234 21.96 6.30 -7.38
CA GLU A 234 23.18 6.38 -8.19
C GLU A 234 24.24 5.35 -7.77
N ALA A 235 24.36 5.11 -6.46
CA ALA A 235 25.30 4.14 -5.91
C ALA A 235 24.92 2.68 -6.15
N CYS A 236 23.66 2.39 -6.53
CA CYS A 236 23.16 1.04 -6.65
C CYS A 236 23.62 0.35 -7.95
N PRO A 237 24.48 -0.69 -7.90
CA PRO A 237 24.99 -1.35 -9.09
C PRO A 237 23.95 -2.19 -9.83
N ARG A 238 22.79 -2.43 -9.18
CA ARG A 238 21.69 -3.27 -9.72
C ARG A 238 20.47 -2.43 -10.13
N GLY A 239 20.50 -1.12 -9.93
CA GLY A 239 19.37 -0.24 -10.21
C GLY A 239 18.09 -0.61 -9.44
N VAL A 240 18.24 -1.14 -8.21
CA VAL A 240 17.12 -1.58 -7.36
C VAL A 240 16.39 -0.38 -6.76
N ILE A 241 17.08 0.73 -6.53
CA ILE A 241 16.51 1.94 -5.97
C ILE A 241 16.11 2.84 -7.14
N ARG A 242 14.84 3.21 -7.21
CA ARG A 242 14.26 3.95 -8.33
C ARG A 242 13.48 5.17 -7.88
N GLU A 243 13.23 6.05 -8.81
CA GLU A 243 12.26 7.14 -8.63
C GLU A 243 10.84 6.62 -8.59
N VAL A 244 10.02 7.24 -7.73
CA VAL A 244 8.63 6.87 -7.48
C VAL A 244 7.70 8.08 -7.55
#